data_81c000c5108cecf063e6ba27303f4237
#
_entry.id   81c000c5108cecf063e6ba27303f4237
#
_cell.length_a   1.000
_cell.length_b   1.000
_cell.length_c   1.000
_cell.angle_alpha   90.00
_cell.angle_beta   90.00
_cell.angle_gamma   90.00
#
_symmetry.space_group_name_H-M   'P 1'
#
loop_
_entity.id
_entity.type
_entity.pdbx_description
1 polymer ?
#
loop_
_entity_poly.entity_id
_entity_poly.type
_entity_poly.pdbx_seq_one_letter_code
_entity_poly.pdbx_strand_id
1 'polypeptide(L)'
;MKRSVAVQIAGVRYALKTDEDDRWVKAVASFVDGRIRDTQKQTRVPDTQAVAVLTALQIAEELFRVREQSSELRKRIREKSQSLLDCLAAEARV
;
A
#
# COMPACT_ATOMS: atom_id res chain seq x y z
N MET A 1 -23.20 5.64 -8.06
CA MET A 1 -23.21 7.08 -8.33
C MET A 1 -22.00 7.74 -7.65
N LYS A 2 -21.18 8.47 -8.41
CA LYS A 2 -20.02 9.13 -7.85
C LYS A 2 -20.43 10.39 -7.10
N ARG A 3 -19.85 10.59 -5.96
CA ARG A 3 -20.07 11.79 -5.14
C ARG A 3 -18.74 12.45 -4.82
N SER A 4 -18.77 13.71 -4.44
CA SER A 4 -17.59 14.46 -4.06
C SER A 4 -17.30 14.28 -2.57
N VAL A 5 -16.07 13.93 -2.25
CA VAL A 5 -15.58 13.85 -0.88
C VAL A 5 -14.48 14.89 -0.71
N ALA A 6 -14.63 15.77 0.27
CA ALA A 6 -13.64 16.80 0.56
C ALA A 6 -12.56 16.22 1.48
N VAL A 7 -11.31 16.37 1.08
CA VAL A 7 -10.15 15.94 1.87
C VAL A 7 -9.13 17.07 1.92
N GLN A 8 -8.26 17.05 2.92
CA GLN A 8 -7.18 18.01 3.06
C GLN A 8 -5.87 17.27 3.09
N ILE A 9 -4.98 17.60 2.15
CA ILE A 9 -3.66 16.97 2.02
C ILE A 9 -2.63 18.09 1.86
N ALA A 10 -1.62 18.09 2.72
CA ALA A 10 -0.54 19.08 2.72
C ALA A 10 -1.08 20.53 2.79
N GLY A 11 -2.13 20.73 3.59
CA GLY A 11 -2.73 22.05 3.77
C GLY A 11 -3.65 22.49 2.66
N VAL A 12 -3.85 21.70 1.62
CA VAL A 12 -4.68 22.03 0.47
C VAL A 12 -5.94 21.17 0.47
N ARG A 13 -7.08 21.79 0.22
CA ARG A 13 -8.35 21.09 0.11
C ARG A 13 -8.58 20.58 -1.30
N TYR A 14 -9.00 19.32 -1.38
CA TYR A 14 -9.35 18.69 -2.64
C TYR A 14 -10.75 18.09 -2.55
N ALA A 15 -11.50 18.19 -3.64
CA ALA A 15 -12.78 17.50 -3.80
C ALA A 15 -12.56 16.31 -4.73
N LEU A 16 -12.67 15.11 -4.20
CA LEU A 16 -12.45 13.89 -4.97
C LEU A 16 -13.79 13.27 -5.34
N LYS A 17 -14.00 13.01 -6.61
CA LYS A 17 -15.19 12.28 -7.09
C LYS A 17 -14.92 10.79 -7.00
N THR A 18 -15.76 10.10 -6.23
CA THR A 18 -15.59 8.68 -6.00
C THR A 18 -16.92 8.02 -5.65
N ASP A 19 -17.03 6.74 -5.93
CA ASP A 19 -18.14 5.89 -5.47
C ASP A 19 -17.75 5.09 -4.22
N GLU A 20 -16.50 5.24 -3.75
CA GLU A 20 -16.04 4.59 -2.54
C GLU A 20 -16.62 5.23 -1.28
N ASP A 21 -16.53 4.52 -0.15
CA ASP A 21 -16.99 5.00 1.16
C ASP A 21 -16.19 6.24 1.58
N ASP A 22 -16.88 7.23 2.12
CA ASP A 22 -16.25 8.45 2.63
C ASP A 22 -15.18 8.16 3.67
N ARG A 23 -15.42 7.19 4.55
CA ARG A 23 -14.46 6.80 5.58
C ARG A 23 -13.17 6.28 4.98
N TRP A 24 -13.31 5.48 3.94
CA TRP A 24 -12.16 4.94 3.21
C TRP A 24 -11.34 6.05 2.58
N VAL A 25 -11.99 6.95 1.85
CA VAL A 25 -11.33 8.06 1.16
C VAL A 25 -10.63 8.96 2.17
N LYS A 26 -11.30 9.29 3.27
CA LYS A 26 -10.71 10.13 4.32
C LYS A 26 -9.53 9.45 5.00
N ALA A 27 -9.60 8.15 5.22
CA ALA A 27 -8.50 7.39 5.82
C ALA A 27 -7.27 7.38 4.90
N VAL A 28 -7.48 7.18 3.60
CA VAL A 28 -6.40 7.21 2.61
C VAL A 28 -5.77 8.60 2.55
N ALA A 29 -6.60 9.65 2.51
CA ALA A 29 -6.13 11.03 2.47
C ALA A 29 -5.33 11.39 3.73
N SER A 30 -5.80 10.97 4.89
CA SER A 30 -5.10 11.19 6.16
C SER A 30 -3.75 10.50 6.20
N PHE A 31 -3.68 9.28 5.68
CA PHE A 31 -2.43 8.53 5.55
C PHE A 31 -1.43 9.28 4.67
N VAL A 32 -1.86 9.73 3.51
CA VAL A 32 -1.00 10.48 2.59
C VAL A 32 -0.53 11.78 3.22
N ASP A 33 -1.44 12.52 3.85
CA ASP A 33 -1.12 13.79 4.53
C ASP A 33 -0.05 13.59 5.59
N GLY A 34 -0.20 12.55 6.42
CA GLY A 34 0.79 12.22 7.46
C GLY A 34 2.15 11.86 6.89
N ARG A 35 2.17 11.09 5.80
CA ARG A 35 3.42 10.70 5.14
C ARG A 35 4.13 11.90 4.52
N ILE A 36 3.38 12.84 3.94
CA ILE A 36 3.95 14.07 3.38
C ILE A 36 4.57 14.91 4.49
N ARG A 37 3.89 15.06 5.63
CA ARG A 37 4.42 15.79 6.77
C ARG A 37 5.71 15.17 7.30
N ASP A 38 5.75 13.86 7.43
CA ASP A 38 6.95 13.15 7.91
C ASP A 38 8.11 13.33 6.94
N THR A 39 7.86 13.19 5.65
CA THR A 39 8.88 13.38 4.62
C THR A 39 9.42 14.81 4.64
N GLN A 40 8.55 15.80 4.81
CA GLN A 40 8.94 17.20 4.89
C GLN A 40 9.87 17.46 6.07
N LYS A 41 9.57 16.88 7.23
CA LYS A 41 10.39 17.00 8.42
C LYS A 41 11.76 16.34 8.25
N GLN A 42 11.80 15.17 7.62
CA GLN A 42 13.04 14.42 7.44
C GLN A 42 13.98 15.05 6.41
N THR A 43 13.41 15.51 5.29
CA THR A 43 14.22 16.01 4.17
C THR A 43 14.51 17.50 4.26
N ARG A 44 13.68 18.27 4.98
CA ARG A 44 13.77 19.73 5.10
C ARG A 44 13.76 20.45 3.75
N VAL A 45 13.21 19.80 2.73
CA VAL A 45 13.08 20.41 1.41
C VAL A 45 11.89 21.37 1.43
N PRO A 46 12.07 22.66 1.03
CA PRO A 46 10.99 23.64 1.09
C PRO A 46 9.95 23.47 -0.02
N ASP A 47 10.29 22.80 -1.12
CA ASP A 47 9.40 22.63 -2.26
C ASP A 47 8.39 21.52 -1.96
N THR A 48 7.12 21.91 -1.83
CA THR A 48 6.02 20.99 -1.55
C THR A 48 5.85 19.94 -2.64
N GLN A 49 6.06 20.33 -3.91
CA GLN A 49 5.94 19.38 -5.03
C GLN A 49 7.01 18.30 -4.95
N ALA A 50 8.24 18.67 -4.66
CA ALA A 50 9.34 17.71 -4.51
C ALA A 50 9.07 16.76 -3.33
N VAL A 51 8.56 17.27 -2.21
CA VAL A 51 8.18 16.45 -1.05
C VAL A 51 7.08 15.46 -1.42
N ALA A 52 6.08 15.90 -2.18
CA ALA A 52 4.99 15.02 -2.62
C ALA A 52 5.51 13.89 -3.52
N VAL A 53 6.43 14.19 -4.43
CA VAL A 53 7.03 13.17 -5.31
C VAL A 53 7.83 12.17 -4.50
N LEU A 54 8.66 12.64 -3.56
CA LEU A 54 9.43 11.76 -2.68
C LEU A 54 8.53 10.86 -1.84
N THR A 55 7.44 11.42 -1.31
CA THR A 55 6.45 10.67 -0.53
C THR A 55 5.80 9.59 -1.39
N ALA A 56 5.41 9.93 -2.61
CA ALA A 56 4.82 8.98 -3.55
C ALA A 56 5.77 7.83 -3.85
N LEU A 57 7.04 8.12 -4.06
CA LEU A 57 8.07 7.10 -4.31
C LEU A 57 8.26 6.19 -3.09
N GLN A 58 8.25 6.74 -1.88
CA GLN A 58 8.36 5.95 -0.65
C GLN A 58 7.17 4.99 -0.49
N ILE A 59 5.95 5.49 -0.72
CA ILE A 59 4.73 4.69 -0.61
C ILE A 59 4.74 3.59 -1.67
N ALA A 60 5.12 3.91 -2.89
CA ALA A 60 5.21 2.92 -3.97
C ALA A 60 6.24 1.84 -3.65
N GLU A 61 7.39 2.22 -3.10
CA GLU A 61 8.41 1.26 -2.68
C GLU A 61 7.89 0.31 -1.61
N GLU A 62 7.19 0.84 -0.61
CA GLU A 62 6.57 0.02 0.44
C GLU A 62 5.54 -0.95 -0.15
N LEU A 63 4.73 -0.46 -1.10
CA LEU A 63 3.74 -1.30 -1.77
C LEU A 63 4.40 -2.46 -2.52
N PHE A 64 5.47 -2.19 -3.24
CA PHE A 64 6.20 -3.23 -3.97
C PHE A 64 6.84 -4.23 -3.01
N ARG A 65 7.40 -3.79 -1.89
CA ARG A 65 7.94 -4.69 -0.86
C ARG A 65 6.87 -5.60 -0.28
N VAL A 66 5.70 -5.07 0.03
CA VAL A 66 4.59 -5.86 0.55
C VAL A 66 4.15 -6.90 -0.48
N ARG A 67 4.03 -6.52 -1.74
CA ARG A 67 3.68 -7.44 -2.83
C ARG A 67 4.71 -8.53 -3.00
N GLU A 68 5.98 -8.18 -2.93
CA GLU A 68 7.08 -9.14 -3.04
C GLU A 68 7.05 -10.14 -1.88
N GLN A 69 6.89 -9.66 -0.65
CA GLN A 69 6.77 -10.52 0.53
C GLN A 69 5.55 -11.44 0.43
N SER A 70 4.43 -10.93 -0.04
CA SER A 70 3.22 -11.72 -0.23
C SER A 70 3.40 -12.81 -1.28
N SER A 71 4.07 -12.47 -2.39
CA SER A 71 4.40 -13.43 -3.46
C SER A 71 5.34 -14.51 -2.96
N GLU A 72 6.36 -14.14 -2.21
CA GLU A 72 7.32 -15.04 -1.58
C GLU A 72 6.62 -16.00 -0.62
N LEU A 73 5.73 -15.48 0.22
CA LEU A 73 4.96 -16.28 1.16
C LEU A 73 4.06 -17.28 0.44
N ARG A 74 3.37 -16.84 -0.61
CA ARG A 74 2.53 -17.71 -1.43
C ARG A 74 3.34 -18.84 -2.05
N LYS A 75 4.53 -18.52 -2.52
CA LYS A 75 5.45 -19.49 -3.11
C LYS A 75 5.88 -20.53 -2.07
N ARG A 76 6.25 -20.10 -0.86
CA ARG A 76 6.63 -20.99 0.25
C ARG A 76 5.49 -21.92 0.64
N ILE A 77 4.27 -21.40 0.72
CA ILE A 77 3.08 -22.21 1.04
C ILE A 77 2.86 -23.26 -0.03
N ARG A 78 2.98 -22.89 -1.32
CA ARG A 78 2.84 -23.83 -2.43
C ARG A 78 3.88 -24.94 -2.39
N GLU A 79 5.13 -24.58 -2.15
CA GLU A 79 6.23 -25.53 -2.07
C GLU A 79 6.03 -26.52 -0.93
N LYS A 80 5.62 -26.05 0.25
CA LYS A 80 5.32 -26.91 1.40
C LYS A 80 4.13 -27.81 1.15
N SER A 81 3.07 -27.29 0.54
CA SER A 81 1.90 -28.10 0.18
C SER A 81 2.26 -29.20 -0.81
N GLN A 82 3.08 -28.89 -1.79
CA GLN A 82 3.56 -29.87 -2.77
C GLN A 82 4.40 -30.94 -2.12
N SER A 83 5.29 -30.57 -1.20
CA SER A 83 6.11 -31.51 -0.45
C SER A 83 5.26 -32.50 0.39
N LEU A 84 4.21 -31.96 1.02
CA LEU A 84 3.28 -32.78 1.80
C LEU A 84 2.51 -33.75 0.91
N LEU A 85 2.04 -33.27 -0.25
CA LEU A 85 1.33 -34.13 -1.21
C LEU A 85 2.23 -35.24 -1.74
N ASP A 86 3.49 -34.93 -2.07
CA ASP A 86 4.45 -35.89 -2.54
C ASP A 86 4.74 -36.97 -1.48
N CYS A 87 4.85 -36.54 -0.22
CA CYS A 87 5.07 -37.43 0.91
C CYS A 87 3.89 -38.39 1.11
N LEU A 88 2.66 -37.88 1.06
CA LEU A 88 1.44 -38.68 1.19
C LEU A 88 1.28 -39.64 0.01
N ALA A 89 1.59 -39.19 -1.21
CA ALA A 89 1.54 -40.05 -2.38
C ALA A 89 2.55 -41.21 -2.30
N ALA A 90 3.74 -40.96 -1.75
CA ALA A 90 4.75 -42.00 -1.54
C ALA A 90 4.26 -43.05 -0.53
N GLU A 91 3.61 -42.63 0.54
CA GLU A 91 3.04 -43.56 1.54
C GLU A 91 1.89 -44.36 0.96
N ALA A 92 1.06 -43.78 0.12
CA ALA A 92 -0.08 -44.44 -0.49
C ALA A 92 0.33 -45.57 -1.46
N ARG A 93 1.58 -45.58 -1.93
CA ARG A 93 2.09 -46.58 -2.86
C ARG A 93 2.68 -47.82 -2.14
N VAL A 94 2.77 -47.76 -0.85
CA VAL A 94 3.27 -48.88 -0.06
C VAL A 94 2.17 -49.97 0.21
#